data_1d5e663799ca05d20a891e61f65459a5
#
_entry.id   1d5e663799ca05d20a891e61f65459a5
#
_cell.length_a   1.000
_cell.length_b   1.000
_cell.length_c   1.000
_cell.angle_alpha   90.00
_cell.angle_beta   90.00
_cell.angle_gamma   90.00
#
_symmetry.space_group_name_H-M   'P 1'
#
loop_
_entity.id
_entity.type
_entity.pdbx_description
1 polymer ?
#
loop_
_entity_poly.entity_id
_entity_poly.type
_entity_poly.pdbx_seq_one_letter_code
_entity_poly.pdbx_strand_id
1 'polypeptide(L)'
;MTNELKINDKIPTFSLPLSNDTLFDSNDLKKKLYIIYFYPKDNTPGCTNEAKDFSSLVEEFRKINVEVIGVSKDSIKKHLNFIEKQDLKIILGSDESGEVVEKFGVWVEKKMYGRTYMGIERSTFIVSSDRE
;
A
#
# COMPACT_ATOMS: atom_id res chain seq x y z
N MET A 1 14.26 -7.55 -17.28
CA MET A 1 13.78 -8.50 -16.27
C MET A 1 12.68 -7.85 -15.45
N THR A 2 11.53 -8.46 -15.34
CA THR A 2 10.42 -7.90 -14.58
C THR A 2 10.50 -8.33 -13.13
N ASN A 3 10.16 -7.41 -12.21
CA ASN A 3 10.03 -7.72 -10.78
C ASN A 3 8.59 -8.09 -10.42
N GLU A 4 7.83 -8.51 -11.41
CA GLU A 4 6.43 -8.82 -11.23
C GLU A 4 6.24 -10.05 -10.36
N LEU A 5 5.39 -9.91 -9.32
CA LEU A 5 5.06 -11.01 -8.42
C LEU A 5 3.91 -11.82 -8.97
N LYS A 6 3.98 -13.12 -8.78
CA LYS A 6 2.93 -14.06 -9.16
C LYS A 6 2.27 -14.64 -7.93
N ILE A 7 1.09 -15.24 -8.11
CA ILE A 7 0.39 -15.95 -7.04
C ILE A 7 1.30 -17.04 -6.47
N ASN A 8 1.35 -17.13 -5.14
CA ASN A 8 2.19 -18.04 -4.36
C ASN A 8 3.68 -17.69 -4.32
N ASP A 9 4.09 -16.56 -4.90
CA ASP A 9 5.44 -16.06 -4.70
C ASP A 9 5.57 -15.48 -3.30
N LYS A 10 6.74 -15.59 -2.71
CA LYS A 10 7.03 -14.87 -1.47
C LYS A 10 7.31 -13.42 -1.79
N ILE A 11 6.74 -12.51 -0.98
CA ILE A 11 7.00 -11.09 -1.16
C ILE A 11 8.43 -10.74 -0.77
N PRO A 12 9.00 -9.67 -1.34
CA PRO A 12 10.32 -9.18 -0.92
C PRO A 12 10.33 -8.78 0.55
N THR A 13 11.48 -8.89 1.18
CA THR A 13 11.69 -8.38 2.53
C THR A 13 11.71 -6.86 2.50
N PHE A 14 10.92 -6.22 3.37
CA PHE A 14 10.88 -4.76 3.45
C PHE A 14 10.39 -4.28 4.80
N SER A 15 10.62 -3.01 5.09
CA SER A 15 10.01 -2.32 6.24
C SER A 15 9.55 -0.92 5.81
N LEU A 16 8.48 -0.43 6.45
CA LEU A 16 7.87 0.87 6.14
C LEU A 16 7.40 1.56 7.42
N PRO A 17 7.61 2.88 7.54
CA PRO A 17 6.88 3.65 8.55
C PRO A 17 5.39 3.68 8.23
N LEU A 18 4.58 3.55 9.27
CA LEU A 18 3.12 3.54 9.15
C LEU A 18 2.50 4.77 9.80
N SER A 19 1.31 5.13 9.34
CA SER A 19 0.57 6.29 9.83
C SER A 19 0.13 6.17 11.30
N ASN A 20 0.15 4.97 11.86
CA ASN A 20 -0.19 4.74 13.28
C ASN A 20 1.04 4.82 14.21
N ASP A 21 2.10 5.46 13.74
CA ASP A 21 3.35 5.66 14.49
C ASP A 21 4.10 4.36 14.81
N THR A 22 3.92 3.34 13.96
CA THR A 22 4.63 2.07 14.06
C THR A 22 5.42 1.81 12.79
N LEU A 23 6.25 0.77 12.82
CA LEU A 23 7.01 0.30 11.68
C LEU A 23 6.45 -1.05 11.23
N PHE A 24 6.11 -1.17 9.95
CA PHE A 24 5.76 -2.47 9.37
C PHE A 24 7.03 -3.17 8.93
N ASP A 25 7.19 -4.42 9.37
CA ASP A 25 8.30 -5.27 8.95
C ASP A 25 7.74 -6.57 8.40
N SER A 26 8.07 -6.87 7.14
CA SER A 26 7.56 -8.07 6.47
C SER A 26 8.03 -9.39 7.12
N ASN A 27 9.05 -9.33 7.99
CA ASN A 27 9.52 -10.48 8.74
C ASN A 27 8.76 -10.70 10.05
N ASP A 28 7.89 -9.78 10.43
CA ASP A 28 7.17 -9.81 11.72
C ASP A 28 5.66 -9.64 11.49
N LEU A 29 5.07 -10.55 10.73
CA LEU A 29 3.65 -10.51 10.38
C LEU A 29 2.83 -11.14 11.50
N LYS A 30 1.92 -10.35 12.11
CA LYS A 30 1.12 -10.76 13.26
C LYS A 30 -0.31 -11.14 12.89
N LYS A 31 -0.80 -10.69 11.75
CA LYS A 31 -2.13 -11.04 11.26
C LYS A 31 -2.05 -12.27 10.37
N LYS A 32 -3.16 -12.97 10.24
CA LYS A 32 -3.22 -14.13 9.37
C LYS A 32 -3.07 -13.73 7.89
N LEU A 33 -3.71 -12.64 7.51
CA LEU A 33 -3.63 -12.09 6.17
C LEU A 33 -3.46 -10.58 6.21
N TYR A 34 -2.77 -10.06 5.20
CA TYR A 34 -2.63 -8.63 4.97
C TYR A 34 -3.10 -8.31 3.56
N ILE A 35 -3.86 -7.25 3.42
CA ILE A 35 -4.15 -6.65 2.13
C ILE A 35 -3.25 -5.44 2.02
N ILE A 36 -2.31 -5.48 1.07
CA ILE A 36 -1.38 -4.39 0.81
C ILE A 36 -1.72 -3.85 -0.56
N TYR A 37 -2.18 -2.61 -0.63
CA TYR A 37 -2.48 -2.00 -1.92
C TYR A 37 -1.57 -0.79 -2.16
N PHE A 38 -1.12 -0.68 -3.39
CA PHE A 38 -0.27 0.42 -3.83
C PHE A 38 -1.10 1.41 -4.63
N TYR A 39 -0.90 2.70 -4.40
CA TYR A 39 -1.63 3.75 -5.08
C TYR A 39 -0.71 4.95 -5.37
N PRO A 40 -1.03 5.73 -6.43
CA PRO A 40 -0.11 6.78 -6.87
C PRO A 40 0.10 7.93 -5.90
N LYS A 41 -0.97 8.47 -5.29
CA LYS A 41 -0.83 9.71 -4.51
C LYS A 41 -2.05 9.98 -3.62
N ASP A 42 -1.79 10.46 -2.39
CA ASP A 42 -2.82 10.90 -1.45
C ASP A 42 -3.67 12.04 -2.04
N ASN A 43 -4.94 12.07 -1.65
CA ASN A 43 -5.90 13.14 -2.00
C ASN A 43 -6.21 13.29 -3.49
N THR A 44 -5.87 12.31 -4.33
CA THR A 44 -6.37 12.26 -5.70
C THR A 44 -7.72 11.56 -5.73
N PRO A 45 -8.61 11.86 -6.72
CA PRO A 45 -9.97 11.29 -6.72
C PRO A 45 -10.04 9.77 -6.68
N GLY A 46 -9.29 9.09 -7.55
CA GLY A 46 -9.29 7.62 -7.59
C GLY A 46 -8.72 7.00 -6.33
N CYS A 47 -7.62 7.55 -5.81
CA CYS A 47 -7.00 7.05 -4.57
C CYS A 47 -7.88 7.32 -3.36
N THR A 48 -8.58 8.45 -3.33
CA THR A 48 -9.52 8.76 -2.26
C THR A 48 -10.68 7.77 -2.23
N ASN A 49 -11.26 7.47 -3.39
CA ASN A 49 -12.37 6.51 -3.48
C ASN A 49 -11.92 5.12 -3.04
N GLU A 50 -10.76 4.66 -3.48
CA GLU A 50 -10.19 3.37 -3.08
C GLU A 50 -9.97 3.30 -1.57
N ALA A 51 -9.38 4.35 -0.98
CA ALA A 51 -9.14 4.42 0.46
C ALA A 51 -10.44 4.40 1.26
N LYS A 52 -11.46 5.10 0.80
CA LYS A 52 -12.78 5.12 1.45
C LYS A 52 -13.46 3.76 1.38
N ASP A 53 -13.36 3.08 0.24
CA ASP A 53 -13.93 1.74 0.08
C ASP A 53 -13.27 0.75 1.05
N PHE A 54 -11.93 0.74 1.13
CA PHE A 54 -11.24 -0.10 2.09
C PHE A 54 -11.58 0.29 3.53
N SER A 55 -11.66 1.59 3.83
CA SER A 55 -12.01 2.05 5.18
C SER A 55 -13.40 1.60 5.62
N SER A 56 -14.37 1.57 4.70
CA SER A 56 -15.71 1.12 5.03
C SER A 56 -15.77 -0.37 5.36
N LEU A 57 -14.79 -1.15 4.91
CA LEU A 57 -14.73 -2.60 5.10
C LEU A 57 -13.69 -3.03 6.14
N VAL A 58 -12.88 -2.10 6.65
CA VAL A 58 -11.72 -2.45 7.48
C VAL A 58 -12.09 -3.23 8.75
N GLU A 59 -13.19 -2.89 9.38
CA GLU A 59 -13.62 -3.60 10.59
C GLU A 59 -14.07 -5.02 10.29
N GLU A 60 -14.72 -5.24 9.15
CA GLU A 60 -15.08 -6.58 8.69
C GLU A 60 -13.82 -7.42 8.46
N PHE A 61 -12.79 -6.85 7.84
CA PHE A 61 -11.51 -7.53 7.66
C PHE A 61 -10.84 -7.84 8.98
N ARG A 62 -10.85 -6.90 9.93
CA ARG A 62 -10.23 -7.10 11.25
C ARG A 62 -10.89 -8.21 12.05
N LYS A 63 -12.20 -8.40 11.91
CA LYS A 63 -12.93 -9.49 12.55
C LYS A 63 -12.43 -10.86 12.13
N ILE A 64 -11.91 -11.00 10.92
CA ILE A 64 -11.34 -12.25 10.41
C ILE A 64 -9.80 -12.23 10.40
N ASN A 65 -9.21 -11.34 11.20
CA ASN A 65 -7.78 -11.22 11.39
C ASN A 65 -7.03 -10.82 10.12
N VAL A 66 -7.62 -9.88 9.36
CA VAL A 66 -7.02 -9.30 8.15
C VAL A 66 -6.78 -7.81 8.39
N GLU A 67 -5.58 -7.32 8.07
CA GLU A 67 -5.26 -5.90 8.14
C GLU A 67 -5.08 -5.33 6.74
N VAL A 68 -5.49 -4.08 6.54
CA VAL A 68 -5.38 -3.38 5.26
C VAL A 68 -4.36 -2.25 5.39
N ILE A 69 -3.36 -2.25 4.51
CA ILE A 69 -2.31 -1.22 4.47
C ILE A 69 -2.24 -0.65 3.06
N GLY A 70 -2.45 0.65 2.93
CA GLY A 70 -2.24 1.36 1.67
C GLY A 70 -0.83 1.94 1.63
N VAL A 71 -0.15 1.84 0.50
CA VAL A 71 1.24 2.27 0.34
C VAL A 71 1.38 3.22 -0.84
N SER A 72 2.03 4.35 -0.61
CA SER A 72 2.44 5.27 -1.66
C SER A 72 3.79 5.88 -1.29
N LYS A 73 4.32 6.74 -2.16
CA LYS A 73 5.57 7.48 -1.89
C LYS A 73 5.33 8.76 -1.10
N ASP A 74 4.10 9.06 -0.71
CA ASP A 74 3.80 10.22 0.11
C ASP A 74 4.42 10.10 1.50
N SER A 75 4.74 11.23 2.13
CA SER A 75 5.29 11.25 3.48
C SER A 75 4.24 10.88 4.52
N ILE A 76 4.69 10.55 5.73
CA ILE A 76 3.79 10.30 6.86
C ILE A 76 2.91 11.51 7.12
N LYS A 77 3.46 12.71 7.01
CA LYS A 77 2.69 13.95 7.18
C LYS A 77 1.53 14.04 6.19
N LYS A 78 1.77 13.72 4.92
CA LYS A 78 0.72 13.70 3.90
C LYS A 78 -0.31 12.61 4.19
N HIS A 79 0.13 11.44 4.62
CA HIS A 79 -0.78 10.35 5.00
C HIS A 79 -1.69 10.75 6.16
N LEU A 80 -1.15 11.40 7.18
CA LEU A 80 -1.95 11.87 8.31
C LEU A 80 -2.98 12.90 7.88
N ASN A 81 -2.60 13.82 7.00
CA ASN A 81 -3.53 14.79 6.43
C ASN A 81 -4.63 14.11 5.62
N PHE A 82 -4.29 13.12 4.84
CA PHE A 82 -5.24 12.35 4.02
C PHE A 82 -6.24 11.61 4.91
N ILE A 83 -5.76 10.92 5.94
CA ILE A 83 -6.58 10.20 6.90
C ILE A 83 -7.57 11.14 7.58
N GLU A 84 -7.08 12.29 8.06
CA GLU A 84 -7.90 13.27 8.76
C GLU A 84 -8.95 13.88 7.83
N LYS A 85 -8.52 14.31 6.65
CA LYS A 85 -9.41 14.98 5.67
C LYS A 85 -10.52 14.07 5.17
N GLN A 86 -10.24 12.79 4.99
CA GLN A 86 -11.19 11.83 4.42
C GLN A 86 -11.78 10.87 5.46
N ASP A 87 -11.45 11.06 6.73
CA ASP A 87 -11.92 10.21 7.84
C ASP A 87 -11.64 8.72 7.58
N LEU A 88 -10.40 8.41 7.21
CA LEU A 88 -10.01 7.05 6.86
C LEU A 88 -9.76 6.21 8.12
N LYS A 89 -10.10 4.93 8.03
CA LYS A 89 -9.93 3.96 9.12
C LYS A 89 -8.80 2.97 8.86
N ILE A 90 -8.19 3.04 7.69
CA ILE A 90 -7.11 2.15 7.29
C ILE A 90 -5.75 2.72 7.72
N ILE A 91 -4.73 1.86 7.69
CA ILE A 91 -3.35 2.25 7.96
C ILE A 91 -2.67 2.55 6.62
N LEU A 92 -1.90 3.63 6.57
CA LEU A 92 -1.13 3.99 5.39
C LEU A 92 0.36 3.86 5.66
N GLY A 93 1.10 3.32 4.71
CA GLY A 93 2.54 3.17 4.77
C GLY A 93 3.24 4.16 3.84
N SER A 94 4.36 4.71 4.29
CA SER A 94 5.12 5.72 3.56
C SER A 94 6.39 5.11 2.96
N ASP A 95 6.46 5.05 1.63
CA ASP A 95 7.62 4.57 0.88
C ASP A 95 8.27 5.73 0.13
N GLU A 96 8.74 6.75 0.87
CA GLU A 96 9.29 7.97 0.28
C GLU A 96 10.46 7.70 -0.67
N SER A 97 11.30 6.73 -0.36
CA SER A 97 12.44 6.37 -1.22
C SER A 97 12.03 5.64 -2.49
N GLY A 98 10.85 5.02 -2.52
CA GLY A 98 10.41 4.20 -3.64
C GLY A 98 10.98 2.79 -3.64
N GLU A 99 11.73 2.40 -2.62
CA GLU A 99 12.37 1.08 -2.55
C GLU A 99 11.35 -0.06 -2.57
N VAL A 100 10.28 0.07 -1.80
CA VAL A 100 9.26 -0.98 -1.70
C VAL A 100 8.44 -1.09 -2.98
N VAL A 101 8.06 0.04 -3.58
CA VAL A 101 7.31 0.00 -4.84
C VAL A 101 8.13 -0.65 -5.95
N GLU A 102 9.44 -0.44 -5.96
CA GLU A 102 10.32 -1.12 -6.92
C GLU A 102 10.42 -2.62 -6.65
N LYS A 103 10.56 -3.01 -5.38
CA LYS A 103 10.64 -4.43 -4.99
C LYS A 103 9.39 -5.21 -5.36
N PHE A 104 8.21 -4.57 -5.30
CA PHE A 104 6.95 -5.20 -5.67
C PHE A 104 6.67 -5.14 -7.18
N GLY A 105 7.53 -4.48 -7.96
CA GLY A 105 7.34 -4.37 -9.41
C GLY A 105 6.21 -3.44 -9.82
N VAL A 106 5.82 -2.50 -8.96
CA VAL A 106 4.71 -1.57 -9.23
C VAL A 106 5.17 -0.16 -9.58
N TRP A 107 6.47 0.06 -9.72
CA TRP A 107 7.04 1.31 -10.19
C TRP A 107 7.24 1.19 -11.70
N VAL A 108 6.36 1.81 -12.48
CA VAL A 108 6.25 1.56 -13.91
C VAL A 108 6.24 2.83 -14.73
N GLU A 109 6.56 2.70 -16.02
CA GLU A 109 6.47 3.79 -16.98
C GLU A 109 5.01 4.03 -17.33
N LYS A 110 4.58 5.28 -17.25
CA LYS A 110 3.22 5.71 -17.60
C LYS A 110 3.27 6.79 -18.68
N LYS A 111 2.23 6.85 -19.50
CA LYS A 111 2.06 7.88 -20.52
C LYS A 111 0.77 8.64 -20.30
N MET A 112 0.85 9.97 -20.37
CA MET A 112 -0.31 10.84 -20.27
C MET A 112 -0.06 12.09 -21.10
N TYR A 113 -0.98 12.41 -22.01
CA TYR A 113 -0.88 13.57 -22.90
C TYR A 113 0.46 13.64 -23.66
N GLY A 114 0.92 12.50 -24.16
CA GLY A 114 2.17 12.41 -24.89
C GLY A 114 3.43 12.47 -24.05
N ARG A 115 3.31 12.58 -22.73
CA ARG A 115 4.45 12.57 -21.82
C ARG A 115 4.63 11.20 -21.18
N THR A 116 5.90 10.81 -21.04
CA THR A 116 6.27 9.58 -20.35
C THR A 116 6.82 9.93 -18.98
N TYR A 117 6.36 9.24 -17.94
CA TYR A 117 6.85 9.43 -16.57
C TYR A 117 6.80 8.12 -15.82
N MET A 118 7.56 8.03 -14.73
CA MET A 118 7.51 6.87 -13.83
C MET A 118 6.48 7.10 -12.75
N GLY A 119 5.74 6.08 -12.41
CA GLY A 119 4.73 6.17 -11.37
C GLY A 119 4.35 4.81 -10.81
N ILE A 120 3.55 4.83 -9.75
CA ILE A 120 3.06 3.62 -9.10
C ILE A 120 1.90 3.05 -9.90
N GLU A 121 1.99 1.77 -10.26
CA GLU A 121 0.86 1.03 -10.82
C GLU A 121 -0.08 0.64 -9.69
N ARG A 122 -1.35 1.02 -9.80
CA ARG A 122 -2.35 0.68 -8.79
C ARG A 122 -2.51 -0.82 -8.73
N SER A 123 -2.15 -1.42 -7.59
CA SER A 123 -2.10 -2.86 -7.43
C SER A 123 -2.47 -3.27 -6.03
N THR A 124 -3.10 -4.42 -5.88
CA THR A 124 -3.50 -4.96 -4.57
C THR A 124 -2.93 -6.37 -4.42
N PHE A 125 -2.29 -6.63 -3.29
CA PHE A 125 -1.72 -7.93 -2.95
C PHE A 125 -2.39 -8.45 -1.69
N ILE A 126 -2.69 -9.75 -1.66
CA ILE A 126 -3.12 -10.44 -0.45
C ILE A 126 -1.93 -11.29 0.01
N VAL A 127 -1.47 -11.01 1.22
CA VAL A 127 -0.23 -11.61 1.74
C VAL A 127 -0.55 -12.38 3.01
N SER A 128 -0.15 -13.66 3.06
CA SER A 128 -0.32 -14.48 4.25
C SER A 128 0.82 -14.27 5.25
N SER A 129 0.66 -14.81 6.47
CA SER A 129 1.65 -14.64 7.54
C SER A 129 3.00 -15.29 7.22
N ASP A 130 3.06 -16.16 6.23
CA ASP A 130 4.32 -16.73 5.72
C ASP A 130 4.87 -15.96 4.51
N ARG A 131 4.36 -14.76 4.26
CA ARG A 131 4.80 -13.84 3.19
C ARG A 131 4.39 -14.27 1.77
N GLU A 132 3.41 -15.12 1.62
CA GLU A 132 2.89 -15.49 0.31
C GLU A 132 1.68 -14.68 -0.14
#